data_31ded0da7b468e06eceb7d3cd4223b2a
#
_entry.id   31ded0da7b468e06eceb7d3cd4223b2a
#
_cell.length_a   1.000
_cell.length_b   1.000
_cell.length_c   1.000
_cell.angle_alpha   90.00
_cell.angle_beta   90.00
_cell.angle_gamma   90.00
#
_symmetry.space_group_name_H-M   'P 1'
#
loop_
_entity.id
_entity.type
_entity.pdbx_description
1 polymer ?
#
loop_
_entity_poly.entity_id
_entity_poly.type
_entity_poly.pdbx_seq_one_letter_code
_entity_poly.pdbx_strand_id
1 'polypeptide(L)'
;EALAAEPDPGLVLDRLVDAYIARSFASPELAYLYYTEKGNLPADDARILHNIQRATVERWAQLVTDVRPATGLAEARYIVHATFTLVVDLGRLADYDDSAETRTLVRTLVRVTLLGADTCRRRGGLSVDGMSA
;
A
#
# COMPACT_ATOMS: atom_id res chain seq x y z
N GLU A 1 25.47 14.36 22.37
CA GLU A 1 24.09 14.35 21.85
C GLU A 1 24.08 13.48 20.61
N ALA A 2 23.76 12.19 20.78
CA ALA A 2 23.62 11.29 19.65
C ALA A 2 22.39 11.77 18.86
N LEU A 3 22.60 12.29 17.66
CA LEU A 3 21.54 12.47 16.68
C LEU A 3 20.82 11.13 16.53
N ALA A 4 19.56 11.07 16.93
CA ALA A 4 18.74 9.89 16.72
C ALA A 4 18.78 9.58 15.22
N ALA A 5 19.31 8.42 14.84
CA ALA A 5 19.33 7.98 13.45
C ALA A 5 17.90 8.02 12.92
N GLU A 6 17.71 8.58 11.73
CA GLU A 6 16.40 8.53 11.06
C GLU A 6 15.96 7.08 10.95
N PRO A 7 14.68 6.77 11.24
CA PRO A 7 14.20 5.40 11.19
C PRO A 7 14.33 4.86 9.76
N ASP A 8 14.74 3.60 9.63
CA ASP A 8 14.84 2.92 8.34
C ASP A 8 13.48 2.96 7.61
N PRO A 9 13.42 3.51 6.38
CA PRO A 9 12.16 3.62 5.63
C PRO A 9 11.44 2.30 5.43
N GLY A 10 12.16 1.19 5.28
CA GLY A 10 11.58 -0.15 5.17
C GLY A 10 10.84 -0.56 6.43
N LEU A 11 11.39 -0.30 7.61
CA LEU A 11 10.73 -0.56 8.88
C LEU A 11 9.51 0.33 9.10
N VAL A 12 9.59 1.60 8.71
CA VAL A 12 8.44 2.52 8.78
C VAL A 12 7.33 2.02 7.88
N LEU A 13 7.64 1.62 6.66
CA LEU A 13 6.67 1.09 5.71
C LEU A 13 6.01 -0.19 6.24
N ASP A 14 6.77 -1.13 6.77
CA ASP A 14 6.25 -2.36 7.38
C ASP A 14 5.26 -2.06 8.53
N ARG A 15 5.58 -1.12 9.39
CA ARG A 15 4.69 -0.70 10.49
C ARG A 15 3.41 -0.05 9.97
N LEU A 16 3.51 0.76 8.93
CA LEU A 16 2.33 1.39 8.30
C LEU A 16 1.42 0.34 7.65
N VAL A 17 2.00 -0.66 6.99
CA VAL A 17 1.26 -1.79 6.43
C VAL A 17 0.49 -2.54 7.51
N ASP A 18 1.17 -2.91 8.59
CA ASP A 18 0.54 -3.63 9.71
C ASP A 18 -0.59 -2.81 10.35
N ALA A 19 -0.36 -1.53 10.59
CA ALA A 19 -1.37 -0.63 11.14
C ALA A 19 -2.57 -0.45 10.20
N TYR A 20 -2.32 -0.35 8.91
CA TYR A 20 -3.38 -0.20 7.91
C TYR A 20 -4.25 -1.45 7.81
N ILE A 21 -3.65 -2.62 7.78
CA ILE A 21 -4.37 -3.91 7.78
C ILE A 21 -5.19 -4.05 9.05
N ALA A 22 -4.59 -3.81 10.22
CA ALA A 22 -5.27 -3.92 11.51
C ALA A 22 -6.49 -2.99 11.58
N ARG A 23 -6.34 -1.76 11.14
CA ARG A 23 -7.41 -0.76 11.13
C ARG A 23 -8.53 -1.13 10.15
N SER A 24 -8.18 -1.59 8.97
CA SER A 24 -9.14 -1.97 7.94
C SER A 24 -9.98 -3.18 8.35
N PHE A 25 -9.39 -4.13 9.05
CA PHE A 25 -10.09 -5.33 9.53
C PHE A 25 -10.89 -5.08 10.81
N ALA A 26 -10.44 -4.14 11.66
CA ALA A 26 -11.18 -3.79 12.89
C ALA A 26 -12.44 -2.95 12.62
N SER A 27 -12.47 -2.20 11.52
CA SER A 27 -13.58 -1.30 11.19
C SER A 27 -13.97 -1.43 9.72
N PRO A 28 -14.48 -2.60 9.30
CA PRO A 28 -14.84 -2.85 7.90
C PRO A 28 -15.92 -1.90 7.38
N GLU A 29 -16.82 -1.46 8.23
CA GLU A 29 -17.88 -0.51 7.89
C GLU A 29 -17.34 0.85 7.47
N LEU A 30 -16.19 1.29 8.00
CA LEU A 30 -15.57 2.56 7.60
C LEU A 30 -15.08 2.52 6.15
N ALA A 31 -14.46 1.42 5.76
CA ALA A 31 -14.03 1.23 4.38
C ALA A 31 -15.25 1.17 3.43
N TYR A 32 -16.29 0.45 3.82
CA TYR A 32 -17.53 0.35 3.07
C TYR A 32 -18.21 1.71 2.92
N LEU A 33 -18.38 2.45 4.01
CA LEU A 33 -18.96 3.80 4.01
C LEU A 33 -18.16 4.75 3.13
N TYR A 34 -16.85 4.69 3.21
CA TYR A 34 -15.98 5.52 2.37
C TYR A 34 -16.24 5.29 0.88
N TYR A 35 -16.31 4.03 0.43
CA TYR A 35 -16.51 3.71 -0.98
C TYR A 35 -17.94 3.95 -1.46
N THR A 36 -18.95 3.75 -0.61
CA THR A 36 -20.36 3.88 -0.99
C THR A 36 -20.91 5.29 -0.79
N GLU A 37 -20.47 6.01 0.23
CA GLU A 37 -21.01 7.31 0.63
C GLU A 37 -20.15 8.51 0.20
N LYS A 38 -19.01 8.25 -0.37
CA LYS A 38 -18.07 9.29 -0.84
C LYS A 38 -18.74 10.32 -1.77
N GLY A 39 -19.72 9.92 -2.59
CA GLY A 39 -20.51 10.80 -3.44
C GLY A 39 -21.60 11.58 -2.72
N ASN A 40 -21.98 11.18 -1.51
CA ASN A 40 -23.06 11.77 -0.72
C ASN A 40 -22.56 12.70 0.39
N LEU A 41 -21.23 12.86 0.56
CA LEU A 41 -20.65 13.78 1.52
C LEU A 41 -20.89 15.24 1.10
N PRO A 42 -21.12 16.15 2.05
CA PRO A 42 -21.05 17.58 1.77
C PRO A 42 -19.74 17.96 1.10
N ALA A 43 -19.76 18.94 0.19
CA ALA A 43 -18.60 19.28 -0.64
C ALA A 43 -17.34 19.60 0.19
N ASP A 44 -17.48 20.28 1.32
CA ASP A 44 -16.36 20.63 2.21
C ASP A 44 -15.77 19.38 2.89
N ASP A 45 -16.61 18.47 3.36
CA ASP A 45 -16.18 17.22 3.98
C ASP A 45 -15.50 16.28 2.96
N ALA A 46 -16.06 16.22 1.76
CA ALA A 46 -15.46 15.46 0.66
C ALA A 46 -14.07 15.99 0.30
N ARG A 47 -13.87 17.31 0.29
CA ARG A 47 -12.58 17.94 0.04
C ARG A 47 -11.57 17.64 1.13
N ILE A 48 -11.97 17.73 2.40
CA ILE A 48 -11.11 17.41 3.55
C ILE A 48 -10.66 15.94 3.46
N LEU A 49 -11.59 15.03 3.23
CA LEU A 49 -11.30 13.60 3.12
C LEU A 49 -10.36 13.31 1.94
N HIS A 50 -10.60 13.94 0.80
CA HIS A 50 -9.74 13.82 -0.38
C HIS A 50 -8.31 14.31 -0.10
N ASN A 51 -8.16 15.43 0.61
CA ASN A 51 -6.85 15.98 0.97
C ASN A 51 -6.10 15.05 1.95
N ILE A 52 -6.80 14.47 2.93
CA ILE A 52 -6.22 13.49 3.85
C ILE A 52 -5.72 12.27 3.09
N GLN A 53 -6.49 11.76 2.15
CA GLN A 53 -6.08 10.63 1.32
C GLN A 53 -4.86 10.95 0.46
N ARG A 54 -4.86 12.10 -0.19
CA ARG A 54 -3.70 12.53 -0.98
C ARG A 54 -2.43 12.59 -0.13
N ALA A 55 -2.51 13.19 1.06
CA ALA A 55 -1.37 13.27 1.96
C ALA A 55 -0.88 11.88 2.38
N THR A 56 -1.79 10.96 2.64
CA THR A 56 -1.45 9.57 3.00
C THR A 56 -0.77 8.85 1.84
N VAL A 57 -1.32 8.95 0.64
CA VAL A 57 -0.73 8.36 -0.57
C VAL A 57 0.67 8.92 -0.84
N GLU A 58 0.85 10.24 -0.74
CA GLU A 58 2.15 10.88 -0.95
C GLU A 58 3.20 10.39 0.06
N ARG A 59 2.83 10.29 1.34
CA ARG A 59 3.73 9.78 2.37
C ARG A 59 4.17 8.34 2.09
N TRP A 60 3.22 7.48 1.76
CA TRP A 60 3.54 6.08 1.44
C TRP A 60 4.36 5.96 0.16
N ALA A 61 4.00 6.74 -0.87
CA ALA A 61 4.74 6.76 -2.14
C ALA A 61 6.19 7.20 -1.94
N GLN A 62 6.43 8.22 -1.11
CA GLN A 62 7.77 8.65 -0.76
C GLN A 62 8.56 7.55 -0.06
N LEU A 63 7.95 6.84 0.89
CA LEU A 63 8.59 5.70 1.55
C LEU A 63 8.91 4.56 0.58
N VAL A 64 8.02 4.25 -0.35
CA VAL A 64 8.28 3.27 -1.42
C VAL A 64 9.49 3.68 -2.26
N THR A 65 9.56 4.95 -2.65
CA THR A 65 10.71 5.48 -3.40
C THR A 65 12.00 5.43 -2.59
N ASP A 66 11.94 5.71 -1.28
CA ASP A 66 13.10 5.64 -0.40
C ASP A 66 13.63 4.20 -0.26
N VAL A 67 12.73 3.22 -0.17
CA VAL A 67 13.09 1.79 -0.11
C VAL A 67 13.55 1.28 -1.48
N ARG A 68 12.98 1.82 -2.55
CA ARG A 68 13.21 1.38 -3.94
C ARG A 68 13.53 2.58 -4.82
N PRO A 69 14.77 3.09 -4.78
CA PRO A 69 15.13 4.31 -5.51
C PRO A 69 14.94 4.23 -7.03
N ALA A 70 14.90 3.01 -7.60
CA ALA A 70 14.61 2.82 -9.02
C ALA A 70 13.14 3.04 -9.39
N THR A 71 12.24 3.09 -8.40
CA THR A 71 10.82 3.36 -8.62
C THR A 71 10.57 4.86 -8.54
N GLY A 72 10.09 5.45 -9.63
CA GLY A 72 9.72 6.86 -9.65
C GLY A 72 8.50 7.15 -8.77
N LEU A 73 8.35 8.40 -8.32
CA LEU A 73 7.27 8.80 -7.43
C LEU A 73 5.88 8.60 -8.07
N ALA A 74 5.74 8.83 -9.38
CA ALA A 74 4.50 8.59 -10.10
C ALA A 74 4.10 7.11 -10.07
N GLU A 75 5.04 6.21 -10.34
CA GLU A 75 4.83 4.76 -10.25
C GLU A 75 4.51 4.33 -8.81
N ALA A 76 5.21 4.88 -7.83
CA ALA A 76 4.96 4.61 -6.42
C ALA A 76 3.54 4.97 -5.98
N ARG A 77 2.97 6.07 -6.50
CA ARG A 77 1.56 6.43 -6.23
C ARG A 77 0.59 5.36 -6.72
N TYR A 78 0.79 4.82 -7.91
CA TYR A 78 -0.03 3.71 -8.42
C TYR A 78 0.09 2.46 -7.56
N ILE A 79 1.32 2.12 -7.15
CA ILE A 79 1.57 0.97 -6.27
C ILE A 79 0.84 1.14 -4.92
N VAL A 80 0.88 2.32 -4.33
CA VAL A 80 0.19 2.62 -3.06
C VAL A 80 -1.33 2.53 -3.23
N HIS A 81 -1.89 3.08 -4.28
CA HIS A 81 -3.32 2.95 -4.57
C HIS A 81 -3.74 1.48 -4.74
N ALA A 82 -2.98 0.71 -5.51
CA ALA A 82 -3.21 -0.72 -5.67
C ALA A 82 -3.16 -1.46 -4.33
N THR A 83 -2.23 -1.10 -3.46
CA THR A 83 -2.08 -1.68 -2.12
C THR A 83 -3.32 -1.42 -1.26
N PHE A 84 -3.81 -0.19 -1.23
CA PHE A 84 -5.00 0.16 -0.46
C PHE A 84 -6.24 -0.58 -0.96
N THR A 85 -6.43 -0.64 -2.26
CA THR A 85 -7.52 -1.39 -2.88
C THR A 85 -7.42 -2.89 -2.55
N LEU A 86 -6.22 -3.44 -2.61
CA LEU A 86 -5.96 -4.84 -2.30
C LEU A 86 -6.36 -5.18 -0.86
N VAL A 87 -5.97 -4.37 0.11
CA VAL A 87 -6.31 -4.61 1.52
C VAL A 87 -7.82 -4.61 1.74
N VAL A 88 -8.52 -3.64 1.16
CA VAL A 88 -9.99 -3.55 1.26
C VAL A 88 -10.67 -4.74 0.61
N ASP A 89 -10.22 -5.13 -0.56
CA ASP A 89 -10.81 -6.23 -1.33
C ASP A 89 -10.55 -7.59 -0.68
N LEU A 90 -9.34 -7.82 -0.20
CA LEU A 90 -9.00 -9.03 0.56
C LEU A 90 -9.74 -9.10 1.90
N GLY A 91 -9.94 -7.97 2.57
CA GLY A 91 -10.77 -7.91 3.77
C GLY A 91 -12.18 -8.39 3.52
N ARG A 92 -12.80 -7.93 2.45
CA ARG A 92 -14.13 -8.38 2.03
C ARG A 92 -14.16 -9.86 1.67
N LEU A 93 -13.19 -10.32 0.90
CA LEU A 93 -13.08 -11.73 0.49
C LEU A 93 -12.93 -12.66 1.70
N ALA A 94 -12.17 -12.25 2.70
CA ALA A 94 -11.95 -13.00 3.92
C ALA A 94 -13.07 -12.83 4.97
N ASP A 95 -14.13 -12.09 4.63
CA ASP A 95 -15.20 -11.71 5.57
C ASP A 95 -14.64 -11.08 6.86
N TYR A 96 -13.57 -10.30 6.70
CA TYR A 96 -12.85 -9.61 7.77
C TYR A 96 -12.39 -10.54 8.92
N ASP A 97 -12.12 -11.81 8.59
CA ASP A 97 -11.51 -12.74 9.52
C ASP A 97 -10.15 -12.22 9.97
N ASP A 98 -10.05 -11.86 11.25
CA ASP A 98 -8.87 -11.27 11.87
C ASP A 98 -7.96 -12.32 12.50
N SER A 99 -7.97 -13.54 11.99
CA SER A 99 -7.05 -14.59 12.41
C SER A 99 -5.62 -14.27 12.05
N ALA A 100 -4.67 -14.84 12.78
CA ALA A 100 -3.25 -14.67 12.49
C ALA A 100 -2.87 -15.18 11.10
N GLU A 101 -3.53 -16.23 10.63
CA GLU A 101 -3.32 -16.78 9.28
C GLU A 101 -3.74 -15.79 8.19
N THR A 102 -4.95 -15.23 8.31
CA THR A 102 -5.47 -14.24 7.35
C THR A 102 -4.61 -13.00 7.34
N ARG A 103 -4.24 -12.47 8.49
CA ARG A 103 -3.34 -11.31 8.58
C ARG A 103 -1.99 -11.56 7.92
N THR A 104 -1.39 -12.72 8.16
CA THR A 104 -0.11 -13.11 7.55
C THR A 104 -0.23 -13.18 6.04
N LEU A 105 -1.29 -13.77 5.52
CA LEU A 105 -1.54 -13.87 4.08
C LEU A 105 -1.71 -12.47 3.45
N VAL A 106 -2.57 -11.65 4.01
CA VAL A 106 -2.81 -10.28 3.53
C VAL A 106 -1.53 -9.47 3.55
N ARG A 107 -0.77 -9.52 4.66
CA ARG A 107 0.52 -8.85 4.79
C ARG A 107 1.51 -9.30 3.71
N THR A 108 1.60 -10.59 3.44
CA THR A 108 2.48 -11.15 2.41
C THR A 108 2.10 -10.61 1.03
N LEU A 109 0.83 -10.63 0.67
CA LEU A 109 0.33 -10.11 -0.61
C LEU A 109 0.55 -8.61 -0.75
N VAL A 110 0.35 -7.85 0.30
CA VAL A 110 0.63 -6.40 0.34
C VAL A 110 2.11 -6.13 0.12
N ARG A 111 2.99 -6.87 0.79
CA ARG A 111 4.44 -6.72 0.61
C ARG A 111 4.89 -7.06 -0.81
N VAL A 112 4.34 -8.10 -1.40
CA VAL A 112 4.61 -8.44 -2.81
C VAL A 112 4.17 -7.32 -3.73
N THR A 113 3.01 -6.72 -3.49
CA THR A 113 2.51 -5.58 -4.28
C THR A 113 3.43 -4.36 -4.15
N LEU A 114 3.84 -4.02 -2.92
CA LEU A 114 4.73 -2.88 -2.66
C LEU A 114 6.15 -3.08 -3.20
N LEU A 115 6.68 -4.29 -3.11
CA LEU A 115 8.08 -4.59 -3.36
C LEU A 115 8.32 -5.49 -4.58
N GLY A 116 7.26 -6.07 -5.14
CA GLY A 116 7.36 -7.11 -6.16
C GLY A 116 7.84 -6.64 -7.53
N ALA A 117 7.72 -5.35 -7.85
CA ALA A 117 8.14 -4.82 -9.15
C ALA A 117 9.65 -5.04 -9.41
N ASP A 118 10.48 -4.99 -8.36
CA ASP A 118 11.92 -5.29 -8.49
C ASP A 118 12.17 -6.78 -8.74
N THR A 119 11.37 -7.64 -8.14
CA THR A 119 11.47 -9.09 -8.38
C THR A 119 11.10 -9.43 -9.82
N CYS A 120 10.06 -8.78 -10.35
CA CYS A 120 9.66 -8.96 -11.75
C CYS A 120 10.71 -8.40 -12.72
N ARG A 121 11.29 -7.23 -12.43
CA ARG A 121 12.36 -6.66 -13.27
C ARG A 121 13.63 -7.50 -13.27
N ARG A 122 14.02 -8.07 -12.13
CA ARG A 122 15.19 -8.94 -12.02
C ARG A 122 14.99 -10.26 -12.78
N ARG A 123 13.78 -10.78 -12.84
CA ARG A 123 13.44 -11.98 -13.62
C ARG A 123 13.23 -11.68 -15.10
N GLY A 124 12.75 -10.50 -15.45
CA GLY A 124 12.62 -10.03 -16.83
C GLY A 124 13.95 -9.63 -17.49
N GLY A 125 15.01 -9.46 -16.70
CA GLY A 125 16.39 -9.31 -17.18
C GLY A 125 17.02 -10.63 -17.68
N LEU A 126 16.28 -11.71 -17.70
CA LEU A 126 16.59 -12.86 -18.56
C LEU A 126 16.35 -12.42 -19.99
N SER A 127 17.43 -11.93 -20.54
CA SER A 127 17.71 -11.51 -21.88
C SER A 127 16.83 -12.19 -22.93
N VAL A 128 16.09 -11.37 -23.66
CA VAL A 128 15.51 -11.75 -24.95
C VAL A 128 16.62 -11.81 -26.02
N ASP A 129 17.88 -11.56 -25.62
CA ASP A 129 19.04 -11.58 -26.54
C ASP A 129 19.46 -12.99 -26.97
N GLY A 130 18.73 -14.03 -26.56
CA GLY A 130 18.98 -15.41 -26.97
C GLY A 130 18.01 -15.98 -28.01
N MET A 131 17.04 -15.18 -28.48
CA MET A 131 16.03 -15.65 -29.45
C MET A 131 16.12 -14.99 -30.81
N SER A 132 17.32 -14.56 -31.23
CA SER A 132 17.61 -14.19 -32.60
C SER A 132 18.42 -15.32 -33.25
N ALA A 133 17.73 -16.30 -33.72
CA ALA A 133 18.22 -17.15 -34.78
C ALA A 133 17.08 -17.40 -35.75
#